data_4b7f287d7339b3016e707a4b0b40ecbe
#
_entry.id   4b7f287d7339b3016e707a4b0b40ecbe
#
_cell.length_a   1.000
_cell.length_b   1.000
_cell.length_c   1.000
_cell.angle_alpha   90.00
_cell.angle_beta   90.00
_cell.angle_gamma   90.00
#
_symmetry.space_group_name_H-M   'P 1'
#
loop_
_entity.id
_entity.type
_entity.pdbx_description
1 polymer ?
#
loop_
_entity_poly.entity_id
_entity_poly.type
_entity_poly.pdbx_seq_one_letter_code
_entity_poly.pdbx_strand_id
1 'polypeptide(L)'
;GDASFGAPSGGPVSPAGDSSGPALTGAWPNFRGPDWDNVVKNGPSLSTNWGPDGPRRLWSVQLGEGHSGPAVLDDRVYVFDYDQAAKADKMRCFSLQDGGELWSHSYPGEIKRNHGMSRTVPSVTSDYVVGLSPKCRVVCLTAGTGDPVWDIDLVSKYGTQVPTWYAGQCPMIDGDRVIIATGGKALMVAFSIADGSVLWTAPNPNGWQMTHSSILKVTAGGREQYVYCYS
;
A
#
# COMPACT_ATOMS: atom_id res chain seq x y z
N GLY A 1 -16.75 -0.12 28.94
CA GLY A 1 -17.67 -0.93 28.16
C GLY A 1 -16.94 -1.45 26.95
N ASP A 2 -16.49 -2.71 26.99
CA ASP A 2 -15.85 -3.39 25.86
C ASP A 2 -16.87 -3.55 24.73
N ALA A 3 -16.69 -2.83 23.65
CA ALA A 3 -17.36 -3.12 22.40
C ALA A 3 -16.73 -4.38 21.80
N SER A 4 -17.33 -5.54 22.03
CA SER A 4 -16.98 -6.75 21.31
C SER A 4 -17.45 -6.58 19.86
N PHE A 5 -16.51 -6.28 18.97
CA PHE A 5 -16.76 -6.46 17.55
C PHE A 5 -16.84 -7.98 17.28
N GLY A 6 -18.05 -8.45 17.01
CA GLY A 6 -18.28 -9.83 16.62
C GLY A 6 -17.44 -10.16 15.40
N ALA A 7 -16.75 -11.32 15.43
CA ALA A 7 -16.06 -11.83 14.27
C ALA A 7 -17.04 -11.90 13.09
N PRO A 8 -16.65 -11.43 11.88
CA PRO A 8 -17.49 -11.56 10.71
C PRO A 8 -17.72 -13.05 10.46
N SER A 9 -18.98 -13.47 10.47
CA SER A 9 -19.39 -14.81 10.08
C SER A 9 -18.95 -15.01 8.63
N GLY A 10 -17.94 -15.87 8.42
CA GLY A 10 -17.45 -16.23 7.11
C GLY A 10 -18.56 -16.90 6.30
N GLY A 11 -19.28 -16.12 5.53
CA GLY A 11 -20.07 -16.64 4.43
C GLY A 11 -19.13 -17.13 3.33
N PRO A 12 -19.54 -18.14 2.55
CA PRO A 12 -18.71 -18.64 1.46
C PRO A 12 -18.34 -17.51 0.51
N VAL A 13 -17.07 -17.49 0.10
CA VAL A 13 -16.58 -16.65 -1.01
C VAL A 13 -17.53 -16.87 -2.19
N SER A 14 -18.28 -15.85 -2.58
CA SER A 14 -19.10 -15.96 -3.79
C SER A 14 -18.17 -16.18 -4.98
N PRO A 15 -18.36 -17.24 -5.74
CA PRO A 15 -17.55 -17.44 -6.94
C PRO A 15 -17.79 -16.29 -7.93
N ALA A 16 -16.77 -16.04 -8.71
CA ALA A 16 -16.66 -15.14 -9.83
C ALA A 16 -17.95 -14.43 -10.25
N GLY A 17 -17.95 -13.10 -10.15
CA GLY A 17 -18.97 -12.28 -10.77
C GLY A 17 -19.08 -12.62 -12.25
N ASP A 18 -20.28 -12.39 -12.81
CA ASP A 18 -20.53 -12.54 -14.24
C ASP A 18 -19.51 -11.72 -15.04
N SER A 19 -18.55 -12.40 -15.64
CA SER A 19 -17.47 -11.80 -16.45
C SER A 19 -17.94 -11.31 -17.83
N SER A 20 -19.23 -11.35 -18.11
CA SER A 20 -19.83 -10.94 -19.40
C SER A 20 -19.98 -9.42 -19.57
N GLY A 21 -19.67 -8.63 -18.53
CA GLY A 21 -19.67 -7.16 -18.61
C GLY A 21 -18.44 -6.59 -19.31
N PRO A 22 -18.45 -5.28 -19.65
CA PRO A 22 -17.27 -4.60 -20.19
C PRO A 22 -16.10 -4.73 -19.22
N ALA A 23 -14.86 -4.79 -19.74
CA ALA A 23 -13.66 -4.86 -18.94
C ALA A 23 -13.59 -3.66 -17.98
N LEU A 24 -13.40 -3.95 -16.70
CA LEU A 24 -13.22 -2.92 -15.67
C LEU A 24 -11.77 -2.44 -15.66
N THR A 25 -11.59 -1.13 -15.64
CA THR A 25 -10.28 -0.50 -15.48
C THR A 25 -10.35 0.52 -14.35
N GLY A 26 -9.25 0.69 -13.63
CA GLY A 26 -9.16 1.65 -12.54
C GLY A 26 -7.82 2.36 -12.50
N ALA A 27 -7.79 3.54 -11.90
CA ALA A 27 -6.58 4.35 -11.72
C ALA A 27 -6.56 5.01 -10.34
N TRP A 28 -6.24 4.22 -9.32
CA TRP A 28 -5.93 4.67 -7.96
C TRP A 28 -4.64 4.00 -7.47
N PRO A 29 -3.49 4.29 -8.15
CA PRO A 29 -2.27 3.48 -8.02
C PRO A 29 -1.51 3.70 -6.71
N ASN A 30 -1.93 4.61 -5.85
CA ASN A 30 -1.27 4.91 -4.59
C ASN A 30 -2.21 5.55 -3.56
N PHE A 31 -1.72 5.80 -2.37
CA PHE A 31 -2.47 6.26 -1.18
C PHE A 31 -3.46 7.41 -1.44
N ARG A 32 -3.13 8.36 -2.29
CA ARG A 32 -3.96 9.55 -2.54
C ARG A 32 -4.38 9.69 -4.01
N GLY A 33 -4.36 8.58 -4.73
CA GLY A 33 -4.71 8.56 -6.14
C GLY A 33 -3.58 9.03 -7.06
N PRO A 34 -3.82 9.08 -8.36
CA PRO A 34 -2.78 9.31 -9.37
C PRO A 34 -2.05 10.66 -9.19
N ASP A 35 -2.76 11.68 -8.75
CA ASP A 35 -2.22 13.04 -8.58
C ASP A 35 -1.91 13.41 -7.12
N TRP A 36 -1.97 12.46 -6.19
CA TRP A 36 -1.71 12.63 -4.75
C TRP A 36 -2.62 13.65 -4.05
N ASP A 37 -3.79 13.95 -4.61
CA ASP A 37 -4.71 14.99 -4.13
C ASP A 37 -6.05 14.47 -3.58
N ASN A 38 -6.28 13.16 -3.58
CA ASN A 38 -7.53 12.47 -3.22
C ASN A 38 -8.69 12.82 -4.15
N VAL A 39 -8.42 13.25 -5.38
CA VAL A 39 -9.46 13.63 -6.32
C VAL A 39 -9.48 12.66 -7.49
N VAL A 40 -10.65 12.10 -7.78
CA VAL A 40 -10.88 11.35 -9.03
C VAL A 40 -11.22 12.36 -10.12
N LYS A 41 -10.26 12.60 -11.01
CA LYS A 41 -10.47 13.42 -12.21
C LYS A 41 -10.98 12.52 -13.34
N ASN A 42 -11.96 12.99 -14.07
CA ASN A 42 -12.53 12.25 -15.23
C ASN A 42 -13.13 10.87 -14.86
N GLY A 43 -13.54 10.69 -13.61
CA GLY A 43 -14.26 9.48 -13.19
C GLY A 43 -15.69 9.44 -13.75
N PRO A 44 -16.33 8.27 -13.76
CA PRO A 44 -17.75 8.16 -14.12
C PRO A 44 -18.61 8.96 -13.14
N SER A 45 -19.74 9.47 -13.63
CA SER A 45 -20.73 10.08 -12.75
C SER A 45 -21.24 9.04 -11.75
N LEU A 46 -21.16 9.35 -10.47
CA LEU A 46 -21.72 8.48 -9.44
C LEU A 46 -23.24 8.62 -9.42
N SER A 47 -23.96 7.51 -9.35
CA SER A 47 -25.39 7.53 -9.09
C SER A 47 -25.63 8.11 -7.69
N THR A 48 -26.55 9.05 -7.59
CA THR A 48 -27.02 9.60 -6.31
C THR A 48 -28.29 8.91 -5.81
N ASN A 49 -28.85 8.02 -6.61
CA ASN A 49 -30.06 7.28 -6.30
C ASN A 49 -29.82 5.78 -6.48
N TRP A 50 -29.47 5.13 -5.37
CA TRP A 50 -29.40 3.68 -5.30
C TRP A 50 -30.67 3.15 -4.65
N GLY A 51 -31.13 1.96 -5.07
CA GLY A 51 -32.23 1.28 -4.42
C GLY A 51 -31.96 0.96 -2.95
N PRO A 52 -32.92 0.34 -2.24
CA PRO A 52 -32.79 0.05 -0.79
C PRO A 52 -31.57 -0.83 -0.47
N ASP A 53 -31.09 -1.61 -1.43
CA ASP A 53 -29.93 -2.51 -1.25
C ASP A 53 -28.58 -1.83 -1.51
N GLY A 54 -28.58 -0.53 -1.85
CA GLY A 54 -27.37 0.22 -2.19
C GLY A 54 -26.80 -0.16 -3.56
N PRO A 55 -25.51 0.13 -3.80
CA PRO A 55 -24.84 -0.24 -5.04
C PRO A 55 -24.65 -1.75 -5.13
N ARG A 56 -24.75 -2.30 -6.35
CA ARG A 56 -24.54 -3.73 -6.58
C ARG A 56 -23.09 -4.12 -6.22
N ARG A 57 -22.94 -5.11 -5.35
CA ARG A 57 -21.64 -5.74 -5.10
C ARG A 57 -21.27 -6.63 -6.29
N LEU A 58 -20.11 -6.40 -6.89
CA LEU A 58 -19.62 -7.23 -8.00
C LEU A 58 -18.98 -8.51 -7.49
N TRP A 59 -18.10 -8.37 -6.50
CA TRP A 59 -17.41 -9.48 -5.85
C TRP A 59 -16.94 -9.10 -4.43
N SER A 60 -16.45 -10.07 -3.70
CA SER A 60 -15.77 -9.87 -2.41
C SER A 60 -14.72 -10.95 -2.20
N VAL A 61 -13.61 -10.60 -1.55
CA VAL A 61 -12.53 -11.53 -1.21
C VAL A 61 -12.28 -11.53 0.28
N GLN A 62 -11.86 -12.69 0.80
CA GLN A 62 -11.46 -12.80 2.18
C GLN A 62 -9.99 -12.34 2.30
N LEU A 63 -9.74 -11.40 3.18
CA LEU A 63 -8.41 -10.96 3.62
C LEU A 63 -8.17 -11.43 5.04
N GLY A 64 -6.91 -11.45 5.45
CA GLY A 64 -6.50 -11.55 6.84
C GLY A 64 -6.81 -10.28 7.62
N GLU A 65 -6.24 -10.16 8.81
CA GLU A 65 -6.43 -8.98 9.64
C GLU A 65 -5.53 -7.84 9.18
N GLY A 66 -6.11 -6.67 8.89
CA GLY A 66 -5.37 -5.50 8.45
C GLY A 66 -6.24 -4.27 8.27
N HIS A 67 -5.59 -3.14 7.99
CA HIS A 67 -6.22 -1.84 7.75
C HIS A 67 -5.71 -1.19 6.45
N SER A 68 -5.07 -1.98 5.59
CA SER A 68 -4.55 -1.50 4.32
C SER A 68 -5.68 -1.15 3.36
N GLY A 69 -5.59 0.02 2.74
CA GLY A 69 -6.40 0.33 1.57
C GLY A 69 -5.83 -0.34 0.31
N PRO A 70 -6.64 -0.67 -0.68
CA PRO A 70 -6.16 -1.19 -1.96
C PRO A 70 -5.58 -0.06 -2.83
N ALA A 71 -4.59 -0.41 -3.66
CA ALA A 71 -4.25 0.34 -4.85
C ALA A 71 -4.85 -0.36 -6.08
N VAL A 72 -5.28 0.42 -7.06
CA VAL A 72 -5.93 -0.09 -8.27
C VAL A 72 -5.23 0.52 -9.48
N LEU A 73 -4.80 -0.33 -10.39
CA LEU A 73 -4.26 0.10 -11.67
C LEU A 73 -4.70 -0.87 -12.77
N ASP A 74 -5.26 -0.31 -13.84
CA ASP A 74 -5.81 -1.05 -14.96
C ASP A 74 -6.85 -2.10 -14.51
N ASP A 75 -6.61 -3.37 -14.75
CA ASP A 75 -7.49 -4.50 -14.42
C ASP A 75 -7.15 -5.18 -13.09
N ARG A 76 -6.32 -4.56 -12.23
CA ARG A 76 -5.74 -5.18 -11.04
C ARG A 76 -5.97 -4.38 -9.77
N VAL A 77 -6.12 -5.13 -8.67
CA VAL A 77 -6.24 -4.60 -7.31
C VAL A 77 -5.12 -5.17 -6.46
N TYR A 78 -4.33 -4.31 -5.85
CA TYR A 78 -3.19 -4.68 -5.00
C TYR A 78 -3.48 -4.28 -3.56
N VAL A 79 -3.23 -5.19 -2.61
CA VAL A 79 -3.47 -4.93 -1.20
C VAL A 79 -2.43 -5.63 -0.33
N PHE A 80 -2.01 -4.95 0.73
CA PHE A 80 -1.28 -5.61 1.81
C PHE A 80 -2.24 -6.37 2.70
N ASP A 81 -1.86 -7.60 3.01
CA ASP A 81 -2.58 -8.51 3.87
C ASP A 81 -1.63 -9.09 4.93
N TYR A 82 -2.16 -9.73 5.93
CA TYR A 82 -1.39 -10.41 6.96
C TYR A 82 -1.91 -11.82 7.21
N ASP A 83 -1.03 -12.79 7.03
CA ASP A 83 -1.32 -14.19 7.37
C ASP A 83 -0.98 -14.45 8.83
N GLN A 84 -2.04 -14.53 9.65
CA GLN A 84 -1.94 -14.73 11.11
C GLN A 84 -1.35 -16.09 11.46
N ALA A 85 -1.68 -17.13 10.68
CA ALA A 85 -1.21 -18.50 10.94
C ALA A 85 0.27 -18.64 10.57
N ALA A 86 0.67 -18.08 9.45
CA ALA A 86 2.06 -18.09 8.99
C ALA A 86 2.93 -17.00 9.65
N LYS A 87 2.33 -16.04 10.36
CA LYS A 87 3.00 -14.83 10.90
C LYS A 87 3.79 -14.09 9.81
N ALA A 88 3.14 -13.86 8.70
CA ALA A 88 3.76 -13.31 7.50
C ALA A 88 2.98 -12.13 6.94
N ASP A 89 3.70 -11.09 6.54
CA ASP A 89 3.16 -10.07 5.66
C ASP A 89 2.96 -10.65 4.26
N LYS A 90 1.92 -10.22 3.59
CA LYS A 90 1.56 -10.71 2.27
C LYS A 90 1.10 -9.55 1.36
N MET A 91 1.71 -9.41 0.20
CA MET A 91 1.16 -8.60 -0.88
C MET A 91 0.30 -9.51 -1.76
N ARG A 92 -0.93 -9.08 -2.06
CA ARG A 92 -1.86 -9.83 -2.89
C ARG A 92 -2.33 -8.99 -4.07
N CYS A 93 -2.50 -9.62 -5.19
CA CYS A 93 -3.06 -9.03 -6.39
C CYS A 93 -4.29 -9.80 -6.84
N PHE A 94 -5.35 -9.08 -7.12
CA PHE A 94 -6.63 -9.62 -7.56
C PHE A 94 -7.05 -9.02 -8.90
N SER A 95 -7.80 -9.77 -9.66
CA SER A 95 -8.52 -9.25 -10.82
C SER A 95 -9.58 -8.24 -10.38
N LEU A 96 -9.58 -7.05 -10.97
CA LEU A 96 -10.62 -6.06 -10.72
C LEU A 96 -11.99 -6.52 -11.25
N GLN A 97 -12.00 -7.36 -12.28
CA GLN A 97 -13.22 -7.85 -12.92
C GLN A 97 -14.04 -8.77 -12.03
N ASP A 98 -13.40 -9.73 -11.36
CA ASP A 98 -14.08 -10.81 -10.67
C ASP A 98 -13.55 -11.13 -9.27
N GLY A 99 -12.49 -10.45 -8.82
CA GLY A 99 -11.85 -10.69 -7.52
C GLY A 99 -11.01 -11.95 -7.47
N GLY A 100 -10.75 -12.62 -8.59
CA GLY A 100 -9.86 -13.78 -8.65
C GLY A 100 -8.43 -13.39 -8.22
N GLU A 101 -7.80 -14.17 -7.33
CA GLU A 101 -6.41 -13.94 -6.96
C GLU A 101 -5.49 -14.29 -8.11
N LEU A 102 -4.72 -13.30 -8.60
CA LEU A 102 -3.77 -13.46 -9.71
C LEU A 102 -2.41 -13.95 -9.20
N TRP A 103 -1.97 -13.39 -8.08
CA TRP A 103 -0.76 -13.79 -7.40
C TRP A 103 -0.73 -13.30 -5.95
N SER A 104 0.11 -13.92 -5.13
CA SER A 104 0.46 -13.41 -3.81
C SER A 104 1.93 -13.66 -3.49
N HIS A 105 2.56 -12.73 -2.76
CA HIS A 105 3.93 -12.82 -2.29
C HIS A 105 3.96 -12.63 -0.78
N SER A 106 4.55 -13.58 -0.06
CA SER A 106 4.64 -13.57 1.41
C SER A 106 6.07 -13.54 1.88
N TYR A 107 6.33 -12.84 2.99
CA TYR A 107 7.61 -12.83 3.67
C TYR A 107 7.42 -12.80 5.19
N PRO A 108 8.35 -13.38 5.99
CA PRO A 108 8.21 -13.43 7.43
C PRO A 108 8.08 -12.04 8.05
N GLY A 109 7.11 -11.87 8.95
CA GLY A 109 6.81 -10.61 9.58
C GLY A 109 5.98 -10.79 10.86
N GLU A 110 6.56 -11.39 11.93
CA GLU A 110 5.81 -11.56 13.16
C GLU A 110 5.51 -10.20 13.81
N ILE A 111 4.23 -9.85 13.90
CA ILE A 111 3.73 -8.66 14.56
C ILE A 111 2.76 -9.02 15.68
N LYS A 112 2.71 -8.18 16.72
CA LYS A 112 1.72 -8.35 17.79
C LYS A 112 0.36 -7.86 17.30
N ARG A 113 -0.68 -8.64 17.55
CA ARG A 113 -2.06 -8.25 17.28
C ARG A 113 -2.43 -7.03 18.14
N ASN A 114 -2.54 -5.91 17.50
CA ASN A 114 -3.10 -4.66 18.01
C ASN A 114 -3.37 -3.74 16.81
N HIS A 115 -3.13 -2.44 16.89
CA HIS A 115 -3.22 -1.52 15.74
C HIS A 115 -2.09 -1.72 14.70
N GLY A 116 -1.29 -2.77 14.78
CA GLY A 116 -0.05 -2.95 14.02
C GLY A 116 -0.15 -3.75 12.73
N MET A 117 -1.31 -4.32 12.43
CA MET A 117 -1.49 -5.07 11.19
C MET A 117 -1.30 -4.18 9.97
N SER A 118 -1.01 -4.77 8.81
CA SER A 118 -0.77 -4.08 7.54
C SER A 118 -1.76 -2.93 7.32
N ARG A 119 -1.26 -1.70 7.18
CA ARG A 119 -2.09 -0.50 7.07
C ARG A 119 -1.67 0.45 5.97
N THR A 120 -0.52 0.17 5.36
CA THR A 120 0.03 1.01 4.29
C THR A 120 -0.63 0.64 2.97
N VAL A 121 -0.98 1.63 2.17
CA VAL A 121 -1.44 1.43 0.80
C VAL A 121 -0.21 1.23 -0.07
N PRO A 122 -0.12 0.17 -0.90
CA PRO A 122 0.98 0.02 -1.82
C PRO A 122 0.95 1.11 -2.91
N SER A 123 2.11 1.39 -3.51
CA SER A 123 2.20 2.22 -4.71
C SER A 123 2.52 1.35 -5.91
N VAL A 124 1.87 1.60 -7.03
CA VAL A 124 1.87 0.71 -8.21
C VAL A 124 2.18 1.49 -9.48
N THR A 125 2.97 0.89 -10.35
CA THR A 125 3.14 1.27 -11.77
C THR A 125 2.76 0.08 -12.66
N SER A 126 2.83 0.22 -13.98
CA SER A 126 2.66 -0.90 -14.92
C SER A 126 3.60 -2.06 -14.63
N ASP A 127 4.82 -1.79 -14.15
CA ASP A 127 5.87 -2.78 -14.01
C ASP A 127 6.10 -3.23 -12.57
N TYR A 128 5.86 -2.34 -11.59
CA TYR A 128 6.26 -2.56 -10.20
C TYR A 128 5.15 -2.26 -9.21
N VAL A 129 5.13 -3.00 -8.09
CA VAL A 129 4.38 -2.68 -6.89
C VAL A 129 5.34 -2.58 -5.70
N VAL A 130 5.23 -1.47 -4.97
CA VAL A 130 6.07 -1.18 -3.81
C VAL A 130 5.22 -1.09 -2.57
N GLY A 131 5.66 -1.75 -1.52
CA GLY A 131 5.01 -1.72 -0.23
C GLY A 131 5.97 -1.49 0.93
N LEU A 132 5.45 -0.94 2.04
CA LEU A 132 6.16 -0.80 3.31
C LEU A 132 5.44 -1.61 4.38
N SER A 133 6.14 -2.59 4.92
CA SER A 133 5.59 -3.48 5.97
C SER A 133 5.51 -2.79 7.34
N PRO A 134 4.71 -3.33 8.27
CA PRO A 134 4.62 -2.82 9.64
C PRO A 134 5.98 -2.66 10.34
N LYS A 135 6.93 -3.55 10.09
CA LYS A 135 8.29 -3.51 10.67
C LYS A 135 9.31 -2.77 9.82
N CYS A 136 8.86 -1.86 8.96
CA CYS A 136 9.74 -0.99 8.17
C CYS A 136 10.59 -1.73 7.13
N ARG A 137 10.07 -2.82 6.55
CA ARG A 137 10.66 -3.46 5.37
C ARG A 137 9.99 -2.93 4.12
N VAL A 138 10.76 -2.41 3.19
CA VAL A 138 10.29 -1.99 1.87
C VAL A 138 10.47 -3.17 0.92
N VAL A 139 9.42 -3.54 0.21
CA VAL A 139 9.46 -4.58 -0.82
C VAL A 139 9.06 -3.99 -2.16
N CYS A 140 9.76 -4.38 -3.21
CA CYS A 140 9.41 -4.09 -4.59
C CYS A 140 9.24 -5.42 -5.33
N LEU A 141 8.08 -5.58 -5.93
CA LEU A 141 7.72 -6.78 -6.70
C LEU A 141 7.35 -6.36 -8.13
N THR A 142 7.42 -7.30 -9.06
CA THR A 142 6.83 -7.09 -10.39
C THR A 142 5.31 -7.02 -10.28
N ALA A 143 4.68 -6.01 -10.86
CA ALA A 143 3.23 -5.83 -10.78
C ALA A 143 2.47 -6.97 -11.45
N GLY A 144 3.03 -7.53 -12.52
CA GLY A 144 2.40 -8.59 -13.31
C GLY A 144 2.34 -9.95 -12.62
N THR A 145 3.41 -10.36 -11.93
CA THR A 145 3.60 -11.72 -11.41
C THR A 145 3.82 -11.80 -9.90
N GLY A 146 4.15 -10.67 -9.23
CA GLY A 146 4.48 -10.67 -7.81
C GLY A 146 5.88 -11.21 -7.50
N ASP A 147 6.73 -11.39 -8.51
CA ASP A 147 8.11 -11.83 -8.31
C ASP A 147 8.93 -10.74 -7.59
N PRO A 148 9.79 -11.12 -6.64
CA PRO A 148 10.60 -10.15 -5.93
C PRO A 148 11.64 -9.51 -6.85
N VAL A 149 11.71 -8.18 -6.84
CA VAL A 149 12.75 -7.39 -7.54
C VAL A 149 13.84 -7.02 -6.54
N TRP A 150 13.48 -6.40 -5.44
CA TRP A 150 14.37 -6.10 -4.33
C TRP A 150 13.57 -5.91 -3.04
N ASP A 151 14.27 -6.04 -1.92
CA ASP A 151 13.75 -5.69 -0.60
C ASP A 151 14.81 -4.99 0.25
N ILE A 152 14.37 -4.13 1.18
CA ILE A 152 15.26 -3.37 2.05
C ILE A 152 14.66 -3.33 3.44
N ASP A 153 15.40 -3.87 4.41
CA ASP A 153 15.10 -3.69 5.82
C ASP A 153 15.67 -2.34 6.30
N LEU A 154 14.78 -1.38 6.54
CA LEU A 154 15.17 -0.03 6.96
C LEU A 154 15.76 -0.01 8.37
N VAL A 155 15.34 -0.95 9.24
CA VAL A 155 15.88 -1.06 10.61
C VAL A 155 17.36 -1.39 10.55
N SER A 156 17.73 -2.44 9.82
CA SER A 156 19.13 -2.86 9.72
C SER A 156 19.98 -1.86 8.93
N LYS A 157 19.47 -1.34 7.82
CA LYS A 157 20.22 -0.48 6.90
C LYS A 157 20.40 0.95 7.40
N TYR A 158 19.33 1.55 7.95
CA TYR A 158 19.31 2.96 8.34
C TYR A 158 19.18 3.20 9.84
N GLY A 159 18.99 2.16 10.65
CA GLY A 159 18.71 2.30 12.08
C GLY A 159 17.33 2.90 12.34
N THR A 160 16.39 2.72 11.40
CA THR A 160 15.02 3.15 11.55
C THR A 160 14.41 2.55 12.82
N GLN A 161 13.85 3.38 13.68
CA GLN A 161 13.08 2.90 14.81
C GLN A 161 11.67 2.56 14.33
N VAL A 162 11.25 1.31 14.57
CA VAL A 162 9.87 0.91 14.27
C VAL A 162 8.93 1.75 15.14
N PRO A 163 8.00 2.52 14.56
CA PRO A 163 7.06 3.32 15.34
C PRO A 163 6.26 2.46 16.33
N THR A 164 5.85 3.03 17.46
CA THR A 164 5.12 2.33 18.54
C THR A 164 3.91 1.54 18.02
N TRP A 165 3.22 2.09 17.02
CA TRP A 165 2.06 1.47 16.38
C TRP A 165 2.39 0.92 14.99
N TYR A 166 3.68 0.55 14.76
CA TYR A 166 4.23 0.09 13.49
C TYR A 166 4.22 1.15 12.37
N ALA A 167 4.82 0.85 11.23
CA ALA A 167 4.85 1.77 10.10
C ALA A 167 3.44 2.02 9.54
N GLY A 168 3.13 3.28 9.25
CA GLY A 168 1.88 3.71 8.62
C GLY A 168 2.10 4.59 7.40
N GLN A 169 3.35 4.91 7.09
CA GLN A 169 3.73 5.65 5.91
C GLN A 169 3.47 4.82 4.64
N CYS A 170 2.77 5.38 3.67
CA CYS A 170 2.64 4.78 2.35
C CYS A 170 3.86 5.16 1.50
N PRO A 171 4.48 4.22 0.76
CA PRO A 171 5.58 4.54 -0.13
C PRO A 171 5.14 5.47 -1.24
N MET A 172 6.06 6.30 -1.72
CA MET A 172 5.82 7.17 -2.87
C MET A 172 6.66 6.71 -4.06
N ILE A 173 6.04 6.43 -5.20
CA ILE A 173 6.73 6.28 -6.48
C ILE A 173 6.67 7.62 -7.21
N ASP A 174 7.81 8.15 -7.62
CA ASP A 174 7.94 9.36 -8.42
C ASP A 174 8.90 9.10 -9.59
N GLY A 175 8.32 8.79 -10.75
CA GLY A 175 9.04 8.34 -11.93
C GLY A 175 9.77 7.02 -11.67
N ASP A 176 11.09 7.06 -11.79
CA ASP A 176 12.00 5.92 -11.58
C ASP A 176 12.45 5.74 -10.10
N ARG A 177 11.84 6.47 -9.17
CA ARG A 177 12.26 6.56 -7.77
C ARG A 177 11.19 6.08 -6.81
N VAL A 178 11.63 5.39 -5.77
CA VAL A 178 10.83 5.08 -4.58
C VAL A 178 11.33 5.96 -3.43
N ILE A 179 10.49 6.85 -2.95
CA ILE A 179 10.82 7.80 -1.89
C ILE A 179 10.26 7.29 -0.56
N ILE A 180 11.13 7.15 0.44
CA ILE A 180 10.78 6.68 1.78
C ILE A 180 11.42 7.61 2.82
N ALA A 181 10.63 8.05 3.80
CA ALA A 181 11.14 8.70 4.98
C ALA A 181 11.58 7.61 5.98
N THR A 182 12.89 7.49 6.15
CA THR A 182 13.47 6.38 6.93
C THR A 182 13.63 6.71 8.41
N GLY A 183 13.95 7.96 8.75
CA GLY A 183 14.46 8.29 10.09
C GLY A 183 15.84 7.65 10.33
N GLY A 184 16.37 7.73 11.55
CA GLY A 184 17.69 7.14 11.85
C GLY A 184 18.83 7.82 11.10
N LYS A 185 19.70 7.07 10.39
CA LYS A 185 20.89 7.61 9.70
C LYS A 185 20.59 8.58 8.56
N ALA A 186 19.43 8.46 7.94
CA ALA A 186 18.95 9.36 6.90
C ALA A 186 17.52 9.80 7.22
N LEU A 187 17.18 11.03 6.88
CA LEU A 187 15.83 11.53 7.05
C LEU A 187 14.90 10.92 6.02
N MET A 188 15.32 10.96 4.77
CA MET A 188 14.59 10.47 3.61
C MET A 188 15.57 9.87 2.62
N VAL A 189 15.15 8.85 1.90
CA VAL A 189 15.95 8.16 0.89
C VAL A 189 15.12 7.99 -0.39
N ALA A 190 15.75 8.22 -1.52
CA ALA A 190 15.25 7.77 -2.80
C ALA A 190 16.01 6.52 -3.25
N PHE A 191 15.25 5.49 -3.59
CA PHE A 191 15.77 4.27 -4.17
C PHE A 191 15.39 4.21 -5.66
N SER A 192 16.26 3.64 -6.48
CA SER A 192 15.90 3.23 -7.84
C SER A 192 14.78 2.17 -7.76
N ILE A 193 13.71 2.36 -8.49
CA ILE A 193 12.62 1.38 -8.51
C ILE A 193 13.07 0.05 -9.15
N ALA A 194 14.03 0.11 -10.08
CA ALA A 194 14.46 -1.06 -10.85
C ALA A 194 15.31 -2.04 -10.02
N ASP A 195 16.12 -1.55 -9.06
CA ASP A 195 17.11 -2.39 -8.36
C ASP A 195 17.31 -2.08 -6.88
N GLY A 196 16.60 -1.10 -6.33
CA GLY A 196 16.72 -0.69 -4.92
C GLY A 196 18.05 0.02 -4.58
N SER A 197 18.85 0.40 -5.57
CA SER A 197 20.05 1.20 -5.34
C SER A 197 19.69 2.60 -4.83
N VAL A 198 20.56 3.18 -4.01
CA VAL A 198 20.32 4.51 -3.43
C VAL A 198 20.67 5.58 -4.46
N LEU A 199 19.70 6.39 -4.84
CA LEU A 199 19.88 7.53 -5.75
C LEU A 199 20.30 8.79 -5.00
N TRP A 200 19.66 9.07 -3.86
CA TRP A 200 20.04 10.15 -2.96
C TRP A 200 19.53 9.92 -1.53
N THR A 201 20.11 10.63 -0.58
CA THR A 201 19.70 10.66 0.82
C THR A 201 19.59 12.10 1.31
N ALA A 202 18.58 12.39 2.13
CA ALA A 202 18.52 13.60 2.92
C ALA A 202 19.16 13.34 4.29
N PRO A 203 20.08 14.20 4.77
CA PRO A 203 20.72 14.02 6.07
C PRO A 203 19.72 14.21 7.21
N ASN A 204 19.97 13.55 8.35
CA ASN A 204 19.15 13.63 9.56
C ASN A 204 19.95 14.13 10.77
N PRO A 205 20.42 15.40 10.79
CA PRO A 205 21.26 15.91 11.85
C PRO A 205 20.55 15.99 13.21
N ASN A 206 19.22 16.05 13.21
CA ASN A 206 18.41 16.15 14.42
C ASN A 206 17.96 14.81 15.00
N GLY A 207 18.27 13.70 14.33
CA GLY A 207 17.85 12.37 14.79
C GLY A 207 16.35 12.12 14.75
N TRP A 208 15.62 12.81 13.86
CA TRP A 208 14.17 12.65 13.71
C TRP A 208 13.80 11.24 13.29
N GLN A 209 12.62 10.79 13.72
CA GLN A 209 12.15 9.43 13.54
C GLN A 209 11.04 9.34 12.48
N MET A 210 10.83 8.12 11.97
CA MET A 210 9.68 7.83 11.12
C MET A 210 8.38 8.03 11.89
N THR A 211 7.40 8.66 11.25
CA THR A 211 6.02 8.79 11.75
C THR A 211 5.05 7.99 10.87
N HIS A 212 3.75 8.11 11.15
CA HIS A 212 2.71 7.50 10.34
C HIS A 212 2.30 8.36 9.12
N SER A 213 2.88 9.56 8.99
CA SER A 213 2.61 10.45 7.85
C SER A 213 3.16 9.85 6.56
N SER A 214 2.50 10.11 5.45
CA SER A 214 3.03 9.81 4.11
C SER A 214 3.66 11.04 3.50
N ILE A 215 4.65 10.84 2.64
CA ILE A 215 5.34 11.91 1.91
C ILE A 215 4.36 12.55 0.91
N LEU A 216 4.44 13.85 0.78
CA LEU A 216 3.74 14.62 -0.23
C LEU A 216 4.74 15.25 -1.19
N LYS A 217 4.44 15.24 -2.48
CA LYS A 217 5.14 16.03 -3.48
C LYS A 217 4.36 17.32 -3.72
N VAL A 218 5.02 18.45 -3.55
CA VAL A 218 4.42 19.78 -3.68
C VAL A 218 5.28 20.68 -4.54
N THR A 219 4.67 21.64 -5.23
CA THR A 219 5.40 22.71 -5.89
C THR A 219 5.27 23.98 -5.06
N ALA A 220 6.39 24.47 -4.53
CA ALA A 220 6.44 25.71 -3.76
C ALA A 220 7.61 26.56 -4.24
N GLY A 221 7.35 27.86 -4.47
CA GLY A 221 8.37 28.79 -5.00
C GLY A 221 8.91 28.37 -6.38
N GLY A 222 8.08 27.73 -7.22
CA GLY A 222 8.47 27.23 -8.55
C GLY A 222 9.38 25.99 -8.53
N ARG A 223 9.52 25.31 -7.39
CA ARG A 223 10.34 24.10 -7.24
C ARG A 223 9.50 22.94 -6.72
N GLU A 224 9.72 21.76 -7.26
CA GLU A 224 9.18 20.52 -6.71
C GLU A 224 9.92 20.15 -5.42
N GLN A 225 9.18 19.76 -4.39
CA GLN A 225 9.70 19.43 -3.07
C GLN A 225 8.96 18.23 -2.50
N TYR A 226 9.67 17.40 -1.72
CA TYR A 226 9.06 16.39 -0.89
C TYR A 226 8.87 16.95 0.52
N VAL A 227 7.65 16.83 1.03
CA VAL A 227 7.28 17.29 2.38
C VAL A 227 6.88 16.09 3.23
N TYR A 228 7.42 16.03 4.43
CA TYR A 228 7.13 14.97 5.38
C TYR A 228 7.09 15.51 6.82
N CYS A 229 6.20 14.94 7.65
CA CYS A 229 6.06 15.29 9.06
C CYS A 229 6.84 14.30 9.93
N TYR A 230 7.92 14.74 10.54
CA TYR A 230 8.76 13.95 11.45
C TYR A 230 8.39 14.19 12.92
N SER A 231 8.86 13.32 13.82
CA SER A 231 8.78 13.47 15.27
C SER A 231 10.13 13.23 15.94
#